data_0353f5205a1b3a15c54f02d6594e479b
#
_entry.id   0353f5205a1b3a15c54f02d6594e479b
#
_cell.length_a   1.000
_cell.length_b   1.000
_cell.length_c   1.000
_cell.angle_alpha   90.00
_cell.angle_beta   90.00
_cell.angle_gamma   90.00
#
_symmetry.space_group_name_H-M   'P 1'
#
loop_
_entity.id
_entity.type
_entity.pdbx_description
1 polymer ?
#
loop_
_entity_poly.entity_id
_entity_poly.type
_entity_poly.pdbx_seq_one_letter_code
_entity_poly.pdbx_strand_id
1 'polypeptide(L)'
;MKKKPWLSLFSLLLVLMFGNCSAPLKVQHSSEGLNDKLEINKNGTALNKIVFLTFEVTLVDSINDLYNFKLKNTLFAPGLLKQNKLDDQMAIEPYYFYYQVSGENQKLKTYQKVQNPLQTVYEYAGENGLNKKLIQKRSGEMIVRFNYNKDSKYISFFKPDNNTKTFKTIYHALL
;
A
#
# COMPACT_ATOMS: atom_id res chain seq x y z
N MET A 1 7.91 70.17 -6.77
CA MET A 1 7.87 69.03 -5.81
C MET A 1 8.04 67.77 -6.60
N LYS A 2 9.22 67.11 -6.54
CA LYS A 2 9.55 65.87 -7.30
C LYS A 2 9.23 64.68 -6.42
N LYS A 3 8.23 63.87 -6.81
CA LYS A 3 7.89 62.60 -6.14
C LYS A 3 8.87 61.52 -6.64
N LYS A 4 9.56 60.87 -5.69
CA LYS A 4 10.51 59.80 -5.95
C LYS A 4 9.77 58.48 -6.26
N PRO A 5 10.07 57.75 -7.34
CA PRO A 5 9.50 56.44 -7.64
C PRO A 5 10.43 55.34 -7.06
N TRP A 6 10.39 55.09 -5.75
CA TRP A 6 11.23 54.08 -5.13
C TRP A 6 10.45 52.96 -4.40
N LEU A 7 9.14 52.95 -4.54
CA LEU A 7 8.31 51.96 -3.86
C LEU A 7 7.79 50.81 -4.75
N SER A 8 8.08 50.82 -6.08
CA SER A 8 7.56 49.78 -6.97
C SER A 8 8.53 48.62 -7.24
N LEU A 9 9.80 48.72 -6.81
CA LEU A 9 10.79 47.67 -7.08
C LEU A 9 10.84 46.58 -5.99
N PHE A 10 10.29 46.82 -4.81
CA PHE A 10 10.30 45.85 -3.70
C PHE A 10 9.17 44.83 -3.77
N SER A 11 8.11 45.11 -4.54
CA SER A 11 6.96 44.20 -4.67
C SER A 11 7.19 43.06 -5.67
N LEU A 12 8.17 43.19 -6.57
CA LEU A 12 8.44 42.16 -7.60
C LEU A 12 9.40 41.08 -7.15
N LEU A 13 10.14 41.27 -6.06
CA LEU A 13 11.13 40.29 -5.56
C LEU A 13 10.56 39.27 -4.59
N LEU A 14 9.34 39.44 -4.10
CA LEU A 14 8.72 38.57 -3.10
C LEU A 14 7.95 37.38 -3.72
N VAL A 15 7.71 37.38 -5.02
CA VAL A 15 6.89 36.34 -5.69
C VAL A 15 7.73 35.15 -6.18
N LEU A 16 9.07 35.23 -6.15
CA LEU A 16 9.96 34.19 -6.68
C LEU A 16 10.47 33.16 -5.66
N MET A 17 10.05 33.25 -4.38
CA MET A 17 10.55 32.35 -3.32
C MET A 17 9.62 31.18 -2.97
N PHE A 18 8.50 31.00 -3.65
CA PHE A 18 7.66 29.82 -3.47
C PHE A 18 7.76 28.84 -4.65
N GLY A 19 8.97 28.58 -5.07
CA GLY A 19 9.27 27.41 -5.88
C GLY A 19 9.04 26.17 -5.01
N ASN A 20 7.85 25.57 -5.10
CA ASN A 20 7.53 24.28 -4.52
C ASN A 20 8.48 23.23 -5.09
N CYS A 21 9.58 22.99 -4.42
CA CYS A 21 10.42 21.83 -4.64
C CYS A 21 9.70 20.59 -4.05
N SER A 22 8.72 20.06 -4.79
CA SER A 22 8.20 18.72 -4.54
C SER A 22 9.29 17.75 -4.95
N ALA A 23 10.24 17.48 -4.07
CA ALA A 23 11.18 16.40 -4.26
C ALA A 23 10.38 15.08 -4.31
N PRO A 24 10.49 14.27 -5.39
CA PRO A 24 9.90 12.95 -5.38
C PRO A 24 10.54 12.15 -4.25
N LEU A 25 9.70 11.62 -3.37
CA LEU A 25 10.13 10.69 -2.32
C LEU A 25 10.87 9.54 -3.01
N LYS A 26 12.19 9.54 -2.91
CA LYS A 26 13.02 8.39 -3.29
C LYS A 26 12.71 7.28 -2.30
N VAL A 27 11.84 6.36 -2.70
CA VAL A 27 11.69 5.07 -2.05
C VAL A 27 13.04 4.36 -2.18
N GLN A 28 13.75 4.21 -1.06
CA GLN A 28 14.96 3.40 -1.02
C GLN A 28 14.57 1.95 -1.21
N HIS A 29 14.74 1.46 -2.43
CA HIS A 29 14.69 0.06 -2.74
C HIS A 29 15.98 -0.63 -2.30
N SER A 30 15.92 -1.45 -1.28
CA SER A 30 16.81 -2.59 -1.16
C SER A 30 16.26 -3.69 -2.07
N SER A 31 16.63 -3.64 -3.33
CA SER A 31 16.31 -4.69 -4.29
C SER A 31 17.33 -5.83 -4.16
N GLU A 32 17.19 -6.66 -3.14
CA GLU A 32 17.57 -8.05 -3.32
C GLU A 32 16.42 -8.68 -4.12
N GLY A 33 16.63 -8.78 -5.42
CA GLY A 33 15.66 -9.34 -6.34
C GLY A 33 15.23 -10.75 -5.88
N LEU A 34 13.96 -11.03 -6.08
CA LEU A 34 13.34 -12.34 -5.81
C LEU A 34 13.93 -13.39 -6.77
N ASN A 35 15.25 -13.66 -6.68
CA ASN A 35 15.95 -14.67 -7.44
C ASN A 35 15.65 -16.05 -6.84
N ASP A 36 14.40 -16.48 -6.99
CA ASP A 36 14.00 -17.80 -6.57
C ASP A 36 14.35 -18.82 -7.69
N LYS A 37 15.25 -19.77 -7.35
CA LYS A 37 15.46 -20.93 -8.20
C LYS A 37 14.16 -21.72 -8.22
N LEU A 38 13.49 -21.74 -9.37
CA LEU A 38 12.33 -22.59 -9.61
C LEU A 38 12.73 -24.03 -9.29
N GLU A 39 12.24 -24.54 -8.16
CA GLU A 39 12.32 -25.97 -7.88
C GLU A 39 11.38 -26.70 -8.84
N ILE A 40 11.97 -27.53 -9.67
CA ILE A 40 11.24 -28.41 -10.59
C ILE A 40 11.14 -29.77 -9.89
N ASN A 41 9.95 -30.36 -9.86
CA ASN A 41 9.79 -31.70 -9.36
C ASN A 41 10.50 -32.71 -10.30
N LYS A 42 10.69 -33.97 -9.86
CA LYS A 42 11.34 -35.04 -10.64
C LYS A 42 10.69 -35.30 -12.00
N ASN A 43 9.47 -34.78 -12.23
CA ASN A 43 8.71 -34.94 -13.48
C ASN A 43 8.77 -33.71 -14.36
N GLY A 44 9.63 -32.71 -14.07
CA GLY A 44 9.78 -31.47 -14.86
C GLY A 44 8.65 -30.46 -14.70
N THR A 45 7.71 -30.68 -13.79
CA THR A 45 6.59 -29.74 -13.56
C THR A 45 6.98 -28.69 -12.53
N ALA A 46 6.81 -27.41 -12.88
CA ALA A 46 7.02 -26.32 -11.93
C ALA A 46 6.06 -26.49 -10.72
N LEU A 47 6.61 -26.50 -9.52
CA LEU A 47 5.80 -26.55 -8.31
C LEU A 47 5.06 -25.21 -8.14
N ASN A 48 3.77 -25.30 -7.88
CA ASN A 48 3.01 -24.12 -7.46
C ASN A 48 3.56 -23.64 -6.12
N LYS A 49 3.85 -22.37 -6.02
CA LYS A 49 4.35 -21.74 -4.81
C LYS A 49 3.42 -20.61 -4.38
N ILE A 50 3.31 -20.46 -3.08
CA ILE A 50 2.66 -19.31 -2.44
C ILE A 50 3.76 -18.42 -1.90
N VAL A 51 3.66 -17.12 -2.18
CA VAL A 51 4.53 -16.11 -1.58
C VAL A 51 3.80 -15.49 -0.40
N PHE A 52 4.53 -15.33 0.70
CA PHE A 52 4.12 -14.56 1.87
C PHE A 52 5.08 -13.38 2.01
N LEU A 53 4.55 -12.18 2.00
CA LEU A 53 5.31 -10.96 2.25
C LEU A 53 4.85 -10.35 3.56
N THR A 54 5.78 -10.15 4.49
CA THR A 54 5.52 -9.47 5.75
C THR A 54 5.96 -8.03 5.64
N PHE A 55 5.05 -7.10 5.80
CA PHE A 55 5.31 -5.66 5.82
C PHE A 55 5.12 -5.09 7.22
N GLU A 56 6.07 -4.26 7.63
CA GLU A 56 5.84 -3.28 8.69
C GLU A 56 5.21 -2.03 8.06
N VAL A 57 4.07 -1.62 8.58
CA VAL A 57 3.34 -0.44 8.11
C VAL A 57 3.36 0.61 9.21
N THR A 58 3.70 1.83 8.86
CA THR A 58 3.72 2.98 9.79
C THR A 58 2.89 4.11 9.20
N LEU A 59 2.02 4.70 10.01
CA LEU A 59 1.30 5.91 9.68
C LEU A 59 2.22 7.11 9.89
N VAL A 60 2.60 7.78 8.80
CA VAL A 60 3.50 8.95 8.82
C VAL A 60 2.69 10.22 9.05
N ASP A 61 1.59 10.37 8.32
CA ASP A 61 0.68 11.51 8.41
C ASP A 61 -0.77 11.04 8.30
N SER A 62 -1.53 11.26 9.37
CA SER A 62 -2.94 10.86 9.44
C SER A 62 -3.87 11.78 8.66
N ILE A 63 -3.48 13.04 8.43
CA ILE A 63 -4.30 14.01 7.70
C ILE A 63 -4.27 13.71 6.21
N ASN A 64 -3.08 13.41 5.68
CA ASN A 64 -2.87 13.15 4.27
C ASN A 64 -2.91 11.65 3.90
N ASP A 65 -3.21 10.76 4.85
CA ASP A 65 -3.18 9.31 4.65
C ASP A 65 -1.84 8.82 4.09
N LEU A 66 -0.75 9.30 4.68
CA LEU A 66 0.60 8.94 4.25
C LEU A 66 1.11 7.77 5.08
N TYR A 67 1.46 6.69 4.41
CA TYR A 67 1.95 5.46 5.01
C TYR A 67 3.36 5.15 4.54
N ASN A 68 4.16 4.56 5.41
CA ASN A 68 5.43 3.94 5.06
C ASN A 68 5.27 2.41 5.16
N PHE A 69 5.66 1.70 4.11
CA PHE A 69 5.66 0.25 4.04
C PHE A 69 7.09 -0.24 3.92
N LYS A 70 7.50 -1.08 4.87
CA LYS A 70 8.83 -1.68 4.88
C LYS A 70 8.67 -3.19 4.77
N LEU A 71 9.18 -3.80 3.71
CA LEU A 71 9.25 -5.25 3.59
C LEU A 71 10.23 -5.80 4.64
N LYS A 72 9.74 -6.69 5.49
CA LYS A 72 10.50 -7.33 6.58
C LYS A 72 10.96 -8.71 6.22
N ASN A 73 10.10 -9.47 5.54
CA ASN A 73 10.36 -10.87 5.27
C ASN A 73 9.61 -11.32 4.01
N THR A 74 10.22 -12.26 3.31
CA THR A 74 9.64 -12.99 2.18
C THR A 74 9.79 -14.48 2.43
N LEU A 75 8.68 -15.21 2.39
CA LEU A 75 8.66 -16.66 2.55
C LEU A 75 7.96 -17.30 1.36
N PHE A 76 8.52 -18.38 0.87
CA PHE A 76 7.91 -19.25 -0.14
C PHE A 76 7.45 -20.54 0.49
N ALA A 77 6.25 -20.98 0.14
CA ALA A 77 5.73 -22.27 0.55
C ALA A 77 5.16 -23.02 -0.66
N PRO A 78 5.30 -24.35 -0.72
CA PRO A 78 4.65 -25.14 -1.74
C PRO A 78 3.12 -25.07 -1.58
N GLY A 79 2.39 -24.96 -2.69
CA GLY A 79 0.95 -24.96 -2.67
C GLY A 79 0.31 -23.99 -3.65
N LEU A 80 -1.01 -23.96 -3.61
CA LEU A 80 -1.84 -23.07 -4.42
C LEU A 80 -2.93 -22.47 -3.55
N LEU A 81 -3.00 -21.14 -3.51
CA LEU A 81 -4.13 -20.45 -2.88
C LEU A 81 -5.37 -20.65 -3.73
N LYS A 82 -6.45 -21.08 -3.11
CA LYS A 82 -7.78 -20.99 -3.73
C LYS A 82 -8.06 -19.50 -3.93
N GLN A 83 -8.12 -19.08 -5.19
CA GLN A 83 -8.55 -17.73 -5.51
C GLN A 83 -10.06 -17.68 -5.29
N ASN A 84 -10.49 -17.05 -4.22
CA ASN A 84 -11.86 -16.57 -4.16
C ASN A 84 -11.94 -15.49 -5.25
N LYS A 85 -12.66 -15.77 -6.34
CA LYS A 85 -13.05 -14.71 -7.26
C LYS A 85 -13.81 -13.71 -6.41
N LEU A 86 -13.20 -12.56 -6.17
CA LEU A 86 -13.93 -11.46 -5.55
C LEU A 86 -15.00 -11.07 -6.53
N ASP A 87 -16.24 -11.20 -6.10
CA ASP A 87 -17.41 -10.72 -6.84
C ASP A 87 -17.19 -9.23 -7.13
N ASP A 88 -17.54 -8.77 -8.33
CA ASP A 88 -17.48 -7.37 -8.72
C ASP A 88 -18.33 -6.45 -7.82
N GLN A 89 -19.10 -7.05 -6.89
CA GLN A 89 -19.92 -6.40 -5.87
C GLN A 89 -19.29 -6.36 -4.49
N MET A 90 -17.95 -6.49 -4.39
CA MET A 90 -17.27 -6.46 -3.09
C MET A 90 -17.60 -5.17 -2.35
N ALA A 91 -18.28 -5.31 -1.21
CA ALA A 91 -18.48 -4.20 -0.31
C ALA A 91 -17.10 -3.66 0.13
N ILE A 92 -16.87 -2.39 -0.17
CA ILE A 92 -15.64 -1.70 0.24
C ILE A 92 -15.68 -1.54 1.76
N GLU A 93 -14.76 -2.20 2.44
CA GLU A 93 -14.68 -2.19 3.90
C GLU A 93 -13.61 -1.18 4.35
N PRO A 94 -13.94 -0.17 5.16
CA PRO A 94 -13.03 0.92 5.51
C PRO A 94 -11.84 0.49 6.39
N TYR A 95 -11.92 -0.68 7.03
CA TYR A 95 -10.90 -1.19 7.94
C TYR A 95 -9.90 -2.13 7.27
N TYR A 96 -9.92 -2.22 5.94
CA TYR A 96 -9.03 -3.06 5.16
C TYR A 96 -8.19 -2.23 4.22
N PHE A 97 -6.96 -2.69 4.01
CA PHE A 97 -6.21 -2.35 2.82
C PHE A 97 -6.55 -3.36 1.72
N TYR A 98 -6.35 -2.93 0.50
CA TYR A 98 -6.48 -3.77 -0.68
C TYR A 98 -5.13 -3.84 -1.36
N TYR A 99 -4.80 -4.97 -1.92
CA TYR A 99 -3.55 -5.11 -2.66
C TYR A 99 -3.75 -5.84 -3.96
N GLN A 100 -2.81 -5.61 -4.86
CA GLN A 100 -2.78 -6.19 -6.17
C GLN A 100 -1.35 -6.54 -6.51
N VAL A 101 -1.16 -7.73 -7.12
CA VAL A 101 0.12 -8.16 -7.70
C VAL A 101 -0.02 -8.16 -9.21
N SER A 102 0.86 -7.45 -9.90
CA SER A 102 0.80 -7.29 -11.35
C SER A 102 2.14 -7.60 -12.02
N GLY A 103 2.09 -7.93 -13.31
CA GLY A 103 3.23 -8.05 -14.18
C GLY A 103 3.59 -6.72 -14.87
N GLU A 104 4.56 -6.75 -15.79
CA GLU A 104 4.98 -5.56 -16.55
C GLU A 104 3.84 -4.87 -17.29
N ASN A 105 2.95 -5.63 -17.87
CA ASN A 105 1.84 -5.10 -18.67
C ASN A 105 0.69 -4.55 -17.80
N GLN A 106 0.86 -4.46 -16.49
CA GLN A 106 -0.09 -3.92 -15.51
C GLN A 106 -1.55 -4.34 -15.73
N LYS A 107 -1.80 -5.46 -16.43
CA LYS A 107 -3.16 -5.99 -16.56
C LYS A 107 -3.69 -6.25 -15.17
N LEU A 108 -4.59 -5.39 -14.78
CA LEU A 108 -5.22 -5.35 -13.47
C LEU A 108 -5.81 -6.71 -13.16
N LYS A 109 -5.17 -7.41 -12.23
CA LYS A 109 -5.74 -8.61 -11.62
C LYS A 109 -6.61 -8.15 -10.46
N THR A 110 -7.49 -9.01 -10.03
CA THR A 110 -8.44 -8.79 -8.94
C THR A 110 -7.77 -8.25 -7.67
N TYR A 111 -8.38 -7.26 -7.05
CA TYR A 111 -7.96 -6.80 -5.73
C TYR A 111 -8.14 -7.90 -4.69
N GLN A 112 -7.20 -8.00 -3.76
CA GLN A 112 -7.31 -8.84 -2.57
C GLN A 112 -7.34 -7.95 -1.35
N LYS A 113 -8.11 -8.31 -0.34
CA LYS A 113 -8.19 -7.53 0.88
C LYS A 113 -7.27 -8.10 1.96
N VAL A 114 -6.69 -7.23 2.76
CA VAL A 114 -5.89 -7.55 3.93
C VAL A 114 -6.29 -6.60 5.06
N GLN A 115 -6.36 -7.10 6.28
CA GLN A 115 -6.70 -6.27 7.42
C GLN A 115 -5.69 -5.14 7.58
N ASN A 116 -6.19 -3.91 7.80
CA ASN A 116 -5.32 -2.78 8.10
C ASN A 116 -4.67 -3.00 9.49
N PRO A 117 -3.33 -3.18 9.57
CA PRO A 117 -2.67 -3.50 10.82
C PRO A 117 -2.66 -2.34 11.82
N LEU A 118 -3.00 -1.14 11.36
CA LEU A 118 -3.05 0.07 12.17
C LEU A 118 -4.42 0.28 12.83
N GLN A 119 -5.40 -0.55 12.51
CA GLN A 119 -6.75 -0.45 13.03
C GLN A 119 -7.19 -1.78 13.64
N THR A 120 -7.61 -1.72 14.89
CA THR A 120 -8.15 -2.89 15.60
C THR A 120 -9.51 -2.52 16.18
N VAL A 121 -10.52 -3.32 15.85
CA VAL A 121 -11.85 -3.18 16.44
C VAL A 121 -11.91 -4.08 17.67
N TYR A 122 -12.17 -3.49 18.81
CA TYR A 122 -12.44 -4.22 20.06
C TYR A 122 -13.93 -4.22 20.31
N GLU A 123 -14.46 -5.40 20.59
CA GLU A 123 -15.81 -5.58 21.06
C GLU A 123 -15.77 -5.82 22.58
N TYR A 124 -16.59 -5.10 23.33
CA TYR A 124 -16.67 -5.24 24.77
C TYR A 124 -18.13 -5.18 25.25
N ALA A 125 -18.43 -5.87 26.33
CA ALA A 125 -19.75 -5.84 26.94
C ALA A 125 -19.99 -4.46 27.57
N GLY A 126 -21.09 -3.82 27.24
CA GLY A 126 -21.58 -2.59 27.84
C GLY A 126 -22.95 -2.79 28.43
N GLU A 127 -23.49 -1.78 29.12
CA GLU A 127 -24.79 -1.83 29.77
C GLU A 127 -25.96 -2.17 28.83
N ASN A 128 -25.83 -1.77 27.54
CA ASN A 128 -26.86 -1.96 26.50
C ASN A 128 -26.48 -3.02 25.45
N GLY A 129 -25.54 -3.94 25.76
CA GLY A 129 -25.08 -4.98 24.85
C GLY A 129 -23.62 -4.82 24.41
N LEU A 130 -23.28 -5.36 23.24
CA LEU A 130 -21.94 -5.30 22.69
C LEU A 130 -21.63 -3.93 22.08
N ASN A 131 -20.63 -3.27 22.63
CA ASN A 131 -20.07 -2.03 22.11
C ASN A 131 -18.81 -2.32 21.29
N LYS A 132 -18.51 -1.42 20.33
CA LYS A 132 -17.30 -1.50 19.49
C LYS A 132 -16.44 -0.27 19.70
N LYS A 133 -15.13 -0.49 19.89
CA LYS A 133 -14.14 0.58 19.97
C LYS A 133 -13.07 0.37 18.92
N LEU A 134 -12.88 1.36 18.04
CA LEU A 134 -11.77 1.39 17.10
C LEU A 134 -10.53 1.94 17.80
N ILE A 135 -9.45 1.17 17.80
CA ILE A 135 -8.13 1.63 18.25
C ILE A 135 -7.25 1.80 17.04
N GLN A 136 -6.67 3.00 16.92
CA GLN A 136 -5.69 3.30 15.88
C GLN A 136 -4.28 3.21 16.46
N LYS A 137 -3.42 2.47 15.78
CA LYS A 137 -2.01 2.30 16.10
C LYS A 137 -1.17 3.13 15.13
N ARG A 138 0.03 3.53 15.54
CA ARG A 138 0.99 4.21 14.67
C ARG A 138 1.74 3.25 13.76
N SER A 139 1.96 2.02 14.20
CA SER A 139 2.63 0.99 13.43
C SER A 139 2.00 -0.38 13.67
N GLY A 140 2.19 -1.29 12.73
CA GLY A 140 1.72 -2.66 12.81
C GLY A 140 2.31 -3.51 11.69
N GLU A 141 2.20 -4.82 11.82
CA GLU A 141 2.66 -5.75 10.79
C GLU A 141 1.46 -6.37 10.06
N MET A 142 1.61 -6.55 8.76
CA MET A 142 0.64 -7.28 7.95
C MET A 142 1.34 -8.29 7.06
N ILE A 143 0.64 -9.37 6.78
CA ILE A 143 1.09 -10.42 5.87
C ILE A 143 0.16 -10.47 4.68
N VAL A 144 0.71 -10.32 3.49
CA VAL A 144 0.00 -10.58 2.23
C VAL A 144 0.48 -11.88 1.62
N ARG A 145 -0.39 -12.58 0.90
CA ARG A 145 -0.07 -13.86 0.29
C ARG A 145 -0.68 -13.96 -1.10
N PHE A 146 0.07 -14.47 -2.04
CA PHE A 146 -0.40 -14.67 -3.41
C PHE A 146 0.27 -15.89 -4.05
N ASN A 147 -0.35 -16.41 -5.09
CA ASN A 147 0.27 -17.47 -5.89
C ASN A 147 1.42 -16.86 -6.69
N TYR A 148 2.62 -17.45 -6.53
CA TYR A 148 3.79 -17.03 -7.27
C TYR A 148 3.57 -17.24 -8.77
N ASN A 149 3.91 -16.23 -9.53
CA ASN A 149 4.02 -16.28 -10.97
C ASN A 149 5.29 -15.54 -11.36
N LYS A 150 6.09 -16.10 -12.26
CA LYS A 150 7.30 -15.45 -12.79
C LYS A 150 7.06 -14.07 -13.38
N ASP A 151 5.82 -13.79 -13.78
CA ASP A 151 5.41 -12.48 -14.29
C ASP A 151 4.98 -11.50 -13.17
N SER A 152 4.98 -11.95 -11.91
CA SER A 152 4.67 -11.08 -10.75
C SER A 152 5.85 -10.16 -10.48
N LYS A 153 5.72 -8.89 -10.83
CA LYS A 153 6.81 -7.91 -10.72
C LYS A 153 6.51 -6.78 -9.74
N TYR A 154 5.26 -6.42 -9.57
CA TYR A 154 4.87 -5.28 -8.75
C TYR A 154 3.82 -5.67 -7.73
N ILE A 155 3.89 -5.02 -6.58
CA ILE A 155 2.83 -5.03 -5.59
C ILE A 155 2.36 -3.59 -5.34
N SER A 156 1.05 -3.40 -5.30
CA SER A 156 0.43 -2.12 -4.99
C SER A 156 -0.53 -2.29 -3.85
N PHE A 157 -0.54 -1.33 -2.91
CA PHE A 157 -1.53 -1.24 -1.86
C PHE A 157 -2.46 -0.06 -2.08
N PHE A 158 -3.70 -0.26 -1.71
CA PHE A 158 -4.77 0.70 -1.91
C PHE A 158 -5.57 0.86 -0.63
N LYS A 159 -6.03 2.07 -0.40
CA LYS A 159 -7.00 2.39 0.64
C LYS A 159 -8.31 2.82 -0.01
N PRO A 160 -9.47 2.36 0.49
CA PRO A 160 -10.74 2.88 0.04
C PRO A 160 -10.87 4.37 0.35
N ASP A 161 -11.32 5.14 -0.60
CA ASP A 161 -11.82 6.49 -0.38
C ASP A 161 -13.33 6.41 -0.11
N ASN A 162 -13.72 6.68 1.12
CA ASN A 162 -15.11 6.56 1.53
C ASN A 162 -16.04 7.56 0.83
N ASN A 163 -15.50 8.68 0.34
CA ASN A 163 -16.28 9.74 -0.30
C ASN A 163 -16.57 9.41 -1.76
N THR A 164 -15.58 8.90 -2.47
CA THR A 164 -15.66 8.65 -3.93
C THR A 164 -15.97 7.21 -4.29
N LYS A 165 -15.98 6.30 -3.31
CA LYS A 165 -16.07 4.84 -3.50
C LYS A 165 -15.01 4.29 -4.46
N THR A 166 -13.87 4.95 -4.53
CA THR A 166 -12.72 4.57 -5.34
C THR A 166 -11.56 4.09 -4.47
N PHE A 167 -10.51 3.59 -5.09
CA PHE A 167 -9.29 3.20 -4.41
C PHE A 167 -8.19 4.24 -4.62
N LYS A 168 -7.62 4.74 -3.53
CA LYS A 168 -6.41 5.55 -3.54
C LYS A 168 -5.20 4.64 -3.41
N THR A 169 -4.25 4.72 -4.35
CA THR A 169 -2.96 4.03 -4.20
C THR A 169 -2.17 4.67 -3.08
N ILE A 170 -1.75 3.86 -2.11
CA ILE A 170 -0.97 4.30 -0.94
C ILE A 170 0.46 3.75 -0.94
N TYR A 171 0.74 2.76 -1.80
CA TYR A 171 2.07 2.19 -1.97
C TYR A 171 2.19 1.46 -3.31
N HIS A 172 3.36 1.50 -3.93
CA HIS A 172 3.70 0.75 -5.13
C HIS A 172 5.18 0.40 -5.10
N ALA A 173 5.51 -0.86 -5.31
CA ALA A 173 6.90 -1.32 -5.33
C ALA A 173 7.12 -2.49 -6.31
N LEU A 174 8.38 -2.63 -6.71
CA LEU A 174 8.89 -3.83 -7.38
C LEU A 174 9.03 -4.96 -6.35
N LEU A 175 8.69 -6.19 -6.74
CA LEU A 175 8.86 -7.41 -5.95
C LEU A 175 10.24 -8.02 -6.15
#